data_50b921aeb4113e4a37d0126ccd4831cf
#
_entry.id   50b921aeb4113e4a37d0126ccd4831cf
#
_cell.length_a   1.000
_cell.length_b   1.000
_cell.length_c   1.000
_cell.angle_alpha   90.00
_cell.angle_beta   90.00
_cell.angle_gamma   90.00
#
_symmetry.space_group_name_H-M   'P 1'
#
loop_
_entity.id
_entity.type
_entity.pdbx_description
1 polymer ?
#
loop_
_entity_poly.entity_id
_entity_poly.type
_entity_poly.pdbx_seq_one_letter_code
_entity_poly.pdbx_strand_id
1 'polypeptide(L)'
;LSKQPGVEIITPIDSPDPREHVGWSFPDSEDGILAALNKGATHLFANTVVFAGHPLQTSERVGEYQDKVKVVGHPPCMVELHDDKHYVNDMLRKAGRFTLPRGWLLVDNGSDLDTQLKSLDLRFPTVGKPVRGRGSHGVKVCHDLEELRSHVQSLFKESSAIMLEDYLAGEEATITVMPPSDERPSHMALPIVTRFNHANGVAPYNGIVAVTANSTAITAEQYARDPTYQAIASDCEQVAALMGLTAIMRIDVRRFTEDPESMFALFDVNMKPNMTGPGRPGRDDQASLSAIAAAELGWDYPRLLTEMLGGAQPLRRLREMRPGSA
;
A
#
# COMPACT_ATOMS: atom_id res chain seq x y z
N LEU A 1 -4.56 5.63 20.69
CA LEU A 1 -3.77 4.61 21.41
C LEU A 1 -3.55 5.00 22.88
N SER A 2 -3.20 6.24 23.21
CA SER A 2 -2.95 6.65 24.63
C SER A 2 -4.10 6.40 25.61
N LYS A 3 -5.32 6.18 25.12
CA LYS A 3 -6.50 5.83 25.95
C LYS A 3 -6.71 4.32 26.08
N GLN A 4 -5.89 3.50 25.42
CA GLN A 4 -6.00 2.04 25.49
C GLN A 4 -5.28 1.53 26.74
N PRO A 5 -5.91 0.64 27.53
CA PRO A 5 -5.26 0.04 28.69
C PRO A 5 -3.93 -0.64 28.32
N GLY A 6 -2.88 -0.36 29.08
CA GLY A 6 -1.55 -0.95 28.88
C GLY A 6 -0.75 -0.36 27.71
N VAL A 7 -1.23 0.71 27.07
CA VAL A 7 -0.49 1.41 26.01
C VAL A 7 -0.06 2.79 26.50
N GLU A 8 1.24 3.02 26.55
CA GLU A 8 1.85 4.32 26.75
C GLU A 8 2.47 4.83 25.45
N ILE A 9 2.20 6.08 25.11
CA ILE A 9 2.78 6.72 23.92
C ILE A 9 4.02 7.50 24.32
N ILE A 10 5.16 7.09 23.80
CA ILE A 10 6.45 7.76 24.02
C ILE A 10 6.69 8.75 22.88
N THR A 11 6.91 10.00 23.21
CA THR A 11 7.10 11.11 22.28
C THR A 11 8.46 11.80 22.52
N PRO A 12 9.04 12.49 21.49
CA PRO A 12 10.31 13.22 21.64
C PRO A 12 10.26 14.28 22.72
N ILE A 13 9.15 15.00 22.79
CA ILE A 13 8.90 16.03 23.83
C ILE A 13 7.77 15.55 24.75
N ASP A 14 7.79 16.00 25.99
CA ASP A 14 6.74 15.67 26.94
C ASP A 14 5.47 16.47 26.62
N SER A 15 4.32 15.77 26.54
CA SER A 15 2.99 16.37 26.29
C SER A 15 2.94 17.29 25.03
N PRO A 16 3.16 16.76 23.81
CA PRO A 16 3.06 17.56 22.60
C PRO A 16 1.63 18.12 22.42
N ASP A 17 1.51 19.31 21.89
CA ASP A 17 0.19 19.95 21.64
C ASP A 17 -0.57 19.15 20.58
N PRO A 18 -1.78 18.65 20.88
CA PRO A 18 -2.58 17.86 19.93
C PRO A 18 -3.05 18.65 18.69
N ARG A 19 -2.94 19.98 18.72
CA ARG A 19 -3.25 20.86 17.58
C ARG A 19 -2.07 21.07 16.64
N GLU A 20 -0.87 20.66 17.06
CA GLU A 20 0.36 20.80 16.29
C GLU A 20 0.84 19.45 15.76
N HIS A 21 1.62 19.49 14.67
CA HIS A 21 2.21 18.27 14.09
C HIS A 21 3.61 17.97 14.64
N VAL A 22 4.18 18.90 15.41
CA VAL A 22 5.55 18.80 15.95
C VAL A 22 5.56 18.06 17.28
N GLY A 23 6.61 17.29 17.53
CA GLY A 23 6.84 16.65 18.82
C GLY A 23 6.19 15.29 19.04
N TRP A 24 5.42 14.77 18.05
CA TRP A 24 4.73 13.48 18.14
C TRP A 24 5.57 12.30 17.66
N SER A 25 6.49 12.52 16.75
CA SER A 25 7.30 11.46 16.13
C SER A 25 8.77 11.74 16.30
N PHE A 26 9.53 10.71 16.63
CA PHE A 26 10.99 10.76 16.60
C PHE A 26 11.45 10.86 15.12
N PRO A 27 12.61 11.49 14.85
CA PRO A 27 13.20 11.47 13.52
C PRO A 27 13.36 10.05 12.98
N ASP A 28 13.12 9.88 11.69
CA ASP A 28 13.30 8.61 11.00
C ASP A 28 14.78 8.40 10.63
N SER A 29 15.59 8.23 11.67
CA SER A 29 17.04 8.08 11.60
C SER A 29 17.51 7.14 12.71
N GLU A 30 18.75 6.65 12.63
CA GLU A 30 19.35 5.83 13.68
C GLU A 30 19.25 6.51 15.05
N ASP A 31 19.66 7.77 15.16
CA ASP A 31 19.64 8.50 16.42
C ASP A 31 18.22 8.73 16.95
N GLY A 32 17.26 8.99 16.07
CA GLY A 32 15.84 9.13 16.47
C GLY A 32 15.26 7.82 16.98
N ILE A 33 15.57 6.70 16.35
CA ILE A 33 15.15 5.36 16.82
C ILE A 33 15.80 5.06 18.17
N LEU A 34 17.10 5.28 18.33
CA LEU A 34 17.79 5.07 19.60
C LEU A 34 17.27 5.98 20.71
N ALA A 35 16.91 7.23 20.40
CA ALA A 35 16.29 8.13 21.36
C ALA A 35 14.94 7.59 21.87
N ALA A 36 14.10 7.02 20.99
CA ALA A 36 12.87 6.35 21.37
C ALA A 36 13.13 5.14 22.27
N LEU A 37 14.09 4.29 21.91
CA LEU A 37 14.46 3.09 22.64
C LEU A 37 15.03 3.43 24.02
N ASN A 38 15.86 4.46 24.14
CA ASN A 38 16.42 4.95 25.39
C ASN A 38 15.35 5.56 26.33
N LYS A 39 14.25 6.07 25.78
CA LYS A 39 13.05 6.47 26.55
C LYS A 39 12.17 5.28 26.98
N GLY A 40 12.54 4.04 26.63
CA GLY A 40 11.84 2.82 27.04
C GLY A 40 10.81 2.31 26.02
N ALA A 41 10.86 2.75 24.75
CA ALA A 41 9.96 2.24 23.72
C ALA A 41 10.17 0.74 23.52
N THR A 42 9.10 -0.05 23.67
CA THR A 42 9.05 -1.48 23.43
C THR A 42 8.48 -1.80 22.05
N HIS A 43 7.75 -0.87 21.45
CA HIS A 43 7.15 -0.97 20.14
C HIS A 43 7.49 0.26 19.30
N LEU A 44 7.92 0.04 18.07
CA LEU A 44 8.18 1.10 17.08
C LEU A 44 7.08 1.05 16.02
N PHE A 45 6.41 2.17 15.83
CA PHE A 45 5.41 2.30 14.78
C PHE A 45 6.04 3.04 13.59
N ALA A 46 6.39 2.30 12.52
CA ALA A 46 7.02 2.87 11.35
C ALA A 46 6.03 3.70 10.54
N ASN A 47 6.16 5.03 10.59
CA ASN A 47 5.28 5.97 9.87
C ASN A 47 5.75 6.30 8.46
N THR A 48 6.97 5.97 8.12
CA THR A 48 7.60 6.19 6.81
C THR A 48 7.67 4.91 6.01
N VAL A 49 8.12 4.99 4.78
CA VAL A 49 8.44 3.82 3.96
C VAL A 49 9.88 3.42 4.26
N VAL A 50 10.05 2.29 4.90
CA VAL A 50 11.37 1.80 5.34
C VAL A 50 11.95 0.85 4.30
N PHE A 51 12.94 1.32 3.53
CA PHE A 51 13.67 0.52 2.53
C PHE A 51 14.85 -0.25 3.13
N ALA A 52 15.49 -1.11 2.35
CA ALA A 52 16.55 -2.02 2.80
C ALA A 52 17.74 -1.32 3.49
N GLY A 53 18.06 -0.07 3.12
CA GLY A 53 19.08 0.75 3.77
C GLY A 53 18.68 1.39 5.10
N HIS A 54 17.43 1.22 5.53
CA HIS A 54 16.92 1.86 6.75
C HIS A 54 17.59 1.33 8.02
N PRO A 55 17.84 2.18 9.06
CA PRO A 55 18.52 1.77 10.30
C PRO A 55 17.86 0.59 11.04
N LEU A 56 16.56 0.40 10.95
CA LEU A 56 15.88 -0.80 11.48
C LEU A 56 16.48 -2.10 10.89
N GLN A 57 16.97 -2.07 9.63
CA GLN A 57 17.59 -3.21 8.97
C GLN A 57 19.10 -3.24 9.17
N THR A 58 19.79 -2.09 9.09
CA THR A 58 21.23 -2.03 8.88
C THR A 58 22.03 -1.64 10.12
N SER A 59 21.46 -0.89 11.07
CA SER A 59 22.19 -0.38 12.23
C SER A 59 22.53 -1.49 13.23
N GLU A 60 23.80 -1.63 13.58
CA GLU A 60 24.25 -2.54 14.65
C GLU A 60 23.74 -2.07 16.01
N ARG A 61 23.77 -0.76 16.29
CA ARG A 61 23.29 -0.15 17.57
C ARG A 61 21.80 -0.43 17.79
N VAL A 62 20.98 -0.28 16.77
CA VAL A 62 19.57 -0.64 16.84
C VAL A 62 19.39 -2.16 16.98
N GLY A 63 20.28 -2.94 16.37
CA GLY A 63 20.34 -4.39 16.47
C GLY A 63 20.51 -4.93 17.89
N GLU A 64 21.14 -4.18 18.80
CA GLU A 64 21.26 -4.56 20.21
C GLU A 64 19.91 -4.70 20.94
N TYR A 65 18.87 -4.08 20.39
CA TYR A 65 17.49 -4.11 20.92
C TYR A 65 16.58 -5.16 20.26
N GLN A 66 17.09 -5.93 19.29
CA GLN A 66 16.27 -6.79 18.40
C GLN A 66 15.42 -7.84 19.13
N ASP A 67 15.81 -8.26 20.32
CA ASP A 67 15.06 -9.24 21.14
C ASP A 67 14.08 -8.59 22.12
N LYS A 68 14.14 -7.27 22.27
CA LYS A 68 13.35 -6.52 23.25
C LYS A 68 12.29 -5.63 22.61
N VAL A 69 12.38 -5.44 21.30
CA VAL A 69 11.58 -4.46 20.58
C VAL A 69 10.77 -5.13 19.48
N LYS A 70 9.51 -4.74 19.38
CA LYS A 70 8.63 -5.10 18.28
C LYS A 70 8.43 -3.90 17.35
N VAL A 71 8.12 -4.18 16.09
CA VAL A 71 7.89 -3.16 15.06
C VAL A 71 6.55 -3.39 14.39
N VAL A 72 5.73 -2.35 14.30
CA VAL A 72 4.55 -2.29 13.43
C VAL A 72 5.02 -1.80 12.06
N GLY A 73 5.33 -2.72 11.18
CA GLY A 73 5.90 -2.43 9.88
C GLY A 73 6.25 -3.71 9.13
N HIS A 74 6.58 -3.56 7.85
CA HIS A 74 7.13 -4.65 7.04
C HIS A 74 8.65 -4.71 7.15
N PRO A 75 9.27 -5.89 6.90
CA PRO A 75 10.71 -6.00 6.79
C PRO A 75 11.23 -5.05 5.70
N PRO A 76 12.24 -4.21 5.98
CA PRO A 76 12.72 -3.21 5.03
C PRO A 76 13.17 -3.79 3.68
N CYS A 77 13.83 -4.96 3.69
CA CYS A 77 14.22 -5.64 2.45
C CYS A 77 13.00 -6.10 1.61
N MET A 78 11.90 -6.47 2.24
CA MET A 78 10.66 -6.83 1.55
C MET A 78 9.97 -5.59 0.96
N VAL A 79 9.98 -4.47 1.70
CA VAL A 79 9.46 -3.19 1.19
C VAL A 79 10.22 -2.75 -0.06
N GLU A 80 11.56 -2.81 -0.03
CA GLU A 80 12.41 -2.49 -1.19
C GLU A 80 12.05 -3.31 -2.42
N LEU A 81 11.85 -4.61 -2.25
CA LEU A 81 11.53 -5.53 -3.32
C LEU A 81 10.12 -5.30 -3.87
N HIS A 82 9.15 -5.18 -2.97
CA HIS A 82 7.74 -5.10 -3.34
C HIS A 82 7.27 -3.67 -3.69
N ASP A 83 8.15 -2.67 -3.60
CA ASP A 83 7.90 -1.33 -4.13
C ASP A 83 7.95 -1.29 -5.67
N ASP A 84 8.49 -2.33 -6.29
CA ASP A 84 8.53 -2.51 -7.73
C ASP A 84 7.25 -3.20 -8.23
N LYS A 85 6.37 -2.42 -8.88
CA LYS A 85 5.06 -2.90 -9.38
C LYS A 85 5.20 -4.01 -10.42
N HIS A 86 6.22 -3.92 -11.28
CA HIS A 86 6.43 -4.96 -12.29
C HIS A 86 6.85 -6.27 -11.63
N TYR A 87 7.78 -6.22 -10.67
CA TYR A 87 8.21 -7.39 -9.92
C TYR A 87 7.02 -8.07 -9.21
N VAL A 88 6.20 -7.29 -8.49
CA VAL A 88 5.02 -7.83 -7.78
C VAL A 88 4.04 -8.47 -8.76
N ASN A 89 3.69 -7.78 -9.83
CA ASN A 89 2.73 -8.31 -10.81
C ASN A 89 3.27 -9.55 -11.53
N ASP A 90 4.57 -9.61 -11.84
CA ASP A 90 5.20 -10.80 -12.43
C ASP A 90 5.20 -11.99 -11.46
N MET A 91 5.50 -11.74 -10.19
CA MET A 91 5.41 -12.76 -9.12
C MET A 91 3.99 -13.31 -8.99
N LEU A 92 2.98 -12.44 -8.99
CA LEU A 92 1.57 -12.85 -8.91
C LEU A 92 1.13 -13.62 -10.16
N ARG A 93 1.56 -13.21 -11.37
CA ARG A 93 1.30 -13.96 -12.60
C ARG A 93 1.93 -15.35 -12.56
N LYS A 94 3.17 -15.47 -12.09
CA LYS A 94 3.87 -16.76 -11.94
C LYS A 94 3.19 -17.69 -10.95
N ALA A 95 2.52 -17.15 -9.93
CA ALA A 95 1.70 -17.95 -9.03
C ALA A 95 0.48 -18.60 -9.71
N GLY A 96 0.02 -18.07 -10.86
CA GLY A 96 -0.95 -18.67 -11.76
C GLY A 96 -2.39 -18.73 -11.28
N ARG A 97 -2.70 -18.11 -10.13
CA ARG A 97 -4.04 -18.15 -9.51
C ARG A 97 -4.69 -16.78 -9.34
N PHE A 98 -3.97 -15.71 -9.59
CA PHE A 98 -4.47 -14.34 -9.45
C PHE A 98 -4.81 -13.72 -10.79
N THR A 99 -5.85 -12.92 -10.81
CA THR A 99 -6.27 -12.18 -12.00
C THR A 99 -5.58 -10.81 -12.03
N LEU A 100 -4.83 -10.54 -13.11
CA LEU A 100 -4.13 -9.28 -13.35
C LEU A 100 -4.39 -8.80 -14.79
N PRO A 101 -4.30 -7.49 -15.08
CA PRO A 101 -4.26 -7.01 -16.45
C PRO A 101 -3.00 -7.54 -17.15
N ARG A 102 -3.03 -7.68 -18.49
CA ARG A 102 -1.79 -7.89 -19.22
C ARG A 102 -0.85 -6.72 -18.99
N GLY A 103 0.44 -6.97 -18.94
CA GLY A 103 1.40 -5.92 -18.68
C GLY A 103 2.74 -6.18 -19.32
N TRP A 104 3.46 -5.12 -19.62
CA TRP A 104 4.76 -5.12 -20.26
C TRP A 104 5.72 -4.20 -19.55
N LEU A 105 6.99 -4.58 -19.54
CA LEU A 105 8.08 -3.76 -19.05
C LEU A 105 8.78 -3.11 -20.25
N LEU A 106 8.88 -1.80 -20.24
CA LEU A 106 9.76 -1.04 -21.12
C LEU A 106 10.99 -0.58 -20.32
N VAL A 107 12.16 -0.75 -20.91
CA VAL A 107 13.43 -0.31 -20.31
C VAL A 107 14.11 0.64 -21.28
N ASP A 108 14.58 1.77 -20.79
CA ASP A 108 15.41 2.70 -21.54
C ASP A 108 16.81 2.10 -21.71
N ASN A 109 17.00 1.40 -22.82
CA ASN A 109 18.24 0.71 -23.18
C ASN A 109 18.88 1.30 -24.43
N GLY A 110 18.45 2.50 -24.87
CA GLY A 110 18.92 3.17 -26.08
C GLY A 110 18.35 2.60 -27.38
N SER A 111 17.47 1.60 -27.32
CA SER A 111 16.77 1.10 -28.52
C SER A 111 15.69 2.07 -28.96
N ASP A 112 15.34 2.04 -30.25
CA ASP A 112 14.24 2.85 -30.77
C ASP A 112 12.91 2.52 -30.10
N LEU A 113 12.31 3.50 -29.46
CA LEU A 113 11.06 3.36 -28.69
C LEU A 113 9.90 2.92 -29.61
N ASP A 114 9.81 3.45 -30.82
CA ASP A 114 8.73 3.10 -31.74
C ASP A 114 8.78 1.62 -32.11
N THR A 115 9.98 1.08 -32.29
CA THR A 115 10.19 -0.35 -32.55
C THR A 115 9.80 -1.18 -31.34
N GLN A 116 10.16 -0.74 -30.12
CA GLN A 116 9.76 -1.43 -28.90
C GLN A 116 8.23 -1.45 -28.76
N LEU A 117 7.56 -0.29 -28.84
CA LEU A 117 6.10 -0.20 -28.70
C LEU A 117 5.34 -1.01 -29.76
N LYS A 118 5.78 -0.99 -31.02
CA LYS A 118 5.16 -1.76 -32.11
C LYS A 118 5.34 -3.28 -31.96
N SER A 119 6.33 -3.72 -31.23
CA SER A 119 6.55 -5.15 -30.96
C SER A 119 5.60 -5.73 -29.90
N LEU A 120 4.91 -4.87 -29.16
CA LEU A 120 4.00 -5.28 -28.08
C LEU A 120 2.57 -5.44 -28.63
N ASP A 121 1.86 -6.47 -28.15
CA ASP A 121 0.43 -6.67 -28.44
C ASP A 121 -0.42 -5.74 -27.56
N LEU A 122 -0.31 -4.42 -27.79
CA LEU A 122 -1.03 -3.40 -27.03
C LEU A 122 -2.48 -3.29 -27.49
N ARG A 123 -3.37 -3.08 -26.54
CA ARG A 123 -4.77 -2.71 -26.77
C ARG A 123 -5.03 -1.36 -26.09
N PHE A 124 -5.59 -0.45 -26.86
CA PHE A 124 -5.94 0.85 -26.32
C PHE A 124 -7.38 0.88 -25.78
N PRO A 125 -7.62 1.59 -24.65
CA PRO A 125 -6.65 2.35 -23.89
C PRO A 125 -5.61 1.50 -23.16
N THR A 126 -4.38 2.01 -23.03
CA THR A 126 -3.27 1.39 -22.28
C THR A 126 -2.82 2.35 -21.17
N VAL A 127 -2.50 1.82 -19.99
CA VAL A 127 -1.94 2.60 -18.87
C VAL A 127 -0.43 2.56 -18.91
N GLY A 128 0.21 3.74 -18.90
CA GLY A 128 1.65 3.88 -18.69
C GLY A 128 1.94 4.41 -17.27
N LYS A 129 2.86 3.78 -16.56
CA LYS A 129 3.24 4.18 -15.20
C LYS A 129 4.70 3.80 -14.88
N PRO A 130 5.40 4.55 -13.99
CA PRO A 130 6.71 4.12 -13.52
C PRO A 130 6.60 2.83 -12.71
N VAL A 131 7.61 1.97 -12.75
CA VAL A 131 7.64 0.72 -11.94
C VAL A 131 7.66 1.02 -10.44
N ARG A 132 8.24 2.14 -10.05
CA ARG A 132 8.26 2.66 -8.67
C ARG A 132 7.64 4.05 -8.64
N GLY A 133 6.80 4.33 -7.67
CA GLY A 133 6.12 5.62 -7.55
C GLY A 133 4.90 5.54 -6.66
N ARG A 134 4.44 6.70 -6.20
CA ARG A 134 3.30 6.84 -5.27
C ARG A 134 2.40 7.99 -5.68
N GLY A 135 1.16 7.95 -5.18
CA GLY A 135 0.23 9.05 -5.37
C GLY A 135 -0.17 9.27 -6.82
N SER A 136 -0.25 8.22 -7.62
CA SER A 136 -0.58 8.27 -9.05
C SER A 136 0.39 9.13 -9.89
N HIS A 137 1.59 9.48 -9.34
CA HIS A 137 2.60 10.21 -10.12
C HIS A 137 3.01 9.40 -11.35
N GLY A 138 2.97 10.04 -12.51
CA GLY A 138 3.35 9.40 -13.77
C GLY A 138 2.37 8.33 -14.28
N VAL A 139 1.19 8.17 -13.67
CA VAL A 139 0.14 7.26 -14.17
C VAL A 139 -0.71 8.00 -15.19
N LYS A 140 -0.81 7.47 -16.41
CA LYS A 140 -1.66 8.03 -17.46
C LYS A 140 -2.34 6.93 -18.25
N VAL A 141 -3.63 7.11 -18.54
CA VAL A 141 -4.37 6.35 -19.54
C VAL A 141 -4.10 6.97 -20.91
N CYS A 142 -3.57 6.19 -21.82
CA CYS A 142 -3.25 6.61 -23.19
C CYS A 142 -4.23 5.92 -24.15
N HIS A 143 -4.87 6.69 -25.03
CA HIS A 143 -5.93 6.23 -25.88
C HIS A 143 -5.42 5.76 -27.27
N ASP A 144 -4.19 6.13 -27.61
CA ASP A 144 -3.53 5.73 -28.85
C ASP A 144 -2.01 5.63 -28.67
N LEU A 145 -1.34 5.21 -29.72
CA LEU A 145 0.12 5.00 -29.73
C LEU A 145 0.91 6.31 -29.62
N GLU A 146 0.37 7.42 -30.12
CA GLU A 146 1.06 8.73 -30.09
C GLU A 146 1.07 9.29 -28.66
N GLU A 147 -0.09 9.25 -27.98
CA GLU A 147 -0.19 9.60 -26.57
C GLU A 147 0.73 8.74 -25.71
N LEU A 148 0.72 7.41 -25.94
CA LEU A 148 1.55 6.48 -25.19
C LEU A 148 3.04 6.78 -25.39
N ARG A 149 3.47 6.99 -26.64
CA ARG A 149 4.86 7.32 -26.97
C ARG A 149 5.32 8.60 -26.25
N SER A 150 4.53 9.67 -26.36
CA SER A 150 4.83 10.94 -25.72
C SER A 150 4.94 10.80 -24.20
N HIS A 151 4.03 10.03 -23.61
CA HIS A 151 4.03 9.78 -22.18
C HIS A 151 5.26 8.97 -21.72
N VAL A 152 5.58 7.88 -22.42
CA VAL A 152 6.77 7.05 -22.13
C VAL A 152 8.05 7.86 -22.25
N GLN A 153 8.20 8.70 -23.29
CA GLN A 153 9.35 9.61 -23.44
C GLN A 153 9.49 10.58 -22.26
N SER A 154 8.36 11.06 -21.72
CA SER A 154 8.38 11.89 -20.51
C SER A 154 8.84 11.12 -19.28
N LEU A 155 8.31 9.90 -19.08
CA LEU A 155 8.65 9.06 -17.95
C LEU A 155 10.11 8.59 -17.96
N PHE A 156 10.70 8.34 -19.14
CA PHE A 156 12.11 7.95 -19.24
C PHE A 156 13.09 9.05 -18.80
N LYS A 157 12.64 10.29 -18.64
CA LYS A 157 13.45 11.36 -18.02
C LYS A 157 13.59 11.18 -16.50
N GLU A 158 12.69 10.42 -15.87
CA GLU A 158 12.61 10.24 -14.43
C GLU A 158 12.88 8.79 -14.00
N SER A 159 12.64 7.82 -14.88
CA SER A 159 12.76 6.38 -14.56
C SER A 159 13.31 5.62 -15.77
N SER A 160 14.27 4.75 -15.55
CA SER A 160 14.82 3.86 -16.58
C SER A 160 13.91 2.68 -16.94
N ALA A 161 12.85 2.45 -16.17
CA ALA A 161 11.92 1.37 -16.40
C ALA A 161 10.47 1.83 -16.19
N ILE A 162 9.61 1.46 -17.13
CA ILE A 162 8.20 1.86 -17.18
C ILE A 162 7.37 0.60 -17.38
N MET A 163 6.25 0.54 -16.68
CA MET A 163 5.27 -0.53 -16.81
C MET A 163 4.10 -0.04 -17.67
N LEU A 164 3.74 -0.86 -18.66
CA LEU A 164 2.50 -0.70 -19.43
C LEU A 164 1.52 -1.77 -18.99
N GLU A 165 0.23 -1.44 -18.97
CA GLU A 165 -0.85 -2.40 -18.65
C GLU A 165 -2.09 -2.12 -19.47
N ASP A 166 -2.89 -3.19 -19.74
CA ASP A 166 -4.25 -3.01 -20.24
C ASP A 166 -5.05 -2.15 -19.27
N TYR A 167 -5.80 -1.19 -19.79
CA TYR A 167 -6.68 -0.36 -18.99
C TYR A 167 -7.88 -1.18 -18.49
N LEU A 168 -8.13 -1.09 -17.21
CA LEU A 168 -9.30 -1.66 -16.55
C LEU A 168 -10.39 -0.58 -16.50
N ALA A 169 -11.54 -0.80 -17.17
CA ALA A 169 -12.52 0.24 -17.41
C ALA A 169 -13.62 0.33 -16.35
N GLY A 170 -13.81 -0.74 -15.57
CA GLY A 170 -14.94 -0.85 -14.66
C GLY A 170 -14.74 -0.24 -13.27
N GLU A 171 -15.51 -0.73 -12.32
CA GLU A 171 -15.47 -0.29 -10.93
C GLU A 171 -14.10 -0.47 -10.31
N GLU A 172 -13.54 0.61 -9.76
CA GLU A 172 -12.31 0.57 -8.98
C GLU A 172 -12.63 0.42 -7.50
N ALA A 173 -11.88 -0.44 -6.84
CA ALA A 173 -11.96 -0.65 -5.42
C ALA A 173 -10.58 -0.80 -4.79
N THR A 174 -10.52 -0.67 -3.49
CA THR A 174 -9.31 -0.91 -2.71
C THR A 174 -9.63 -1.79 -1.52
N ILE A 175 -8.72 -2.71 -1.21
CA ILE A 175 -8.86 -3.67 -0.13
C ILE A 175 -7.68 -3.52 0.82
N THR A 176 -7.98 -3.16 2.05
CA THR A 176 -6.99 -3.13 3.12
C THR A 176 -6.89 -4.53 3.72
N VAL A 177 -5.68 -5.07 3.82
CA VAL A 177 -5.44 -6.38 4.44
C VAL A 177 -4.65 -6.20 5.72
N MET A 178 -5.19 -6.75 6.81
CA MET A 178 -4.55 -6.80 8.12
C MET A 178 -3.59 -7.99 8.20
N PRO A 179 -2.44 -7.84 8.86
CA PRO A 179 -1.52 -8.96 9.09
C PRO A 179 -2.10 -9.95 10.10
N PRO A 180 -1.54 -11.16 10.19
CA PRO A 180 -1.80 -12.06 11.31
C PRO A 180 -1.45 -11.42 12.65
N SER A 181 -2.16 -11.83 13.69
CA SER A 181 -1.90 -11.50 15.10
C SER A 181 -2.09 -12.73 15.96
N ASP A 182 -1.76 -12.62 17.25
CA ASP A 182 -1.95 -13.74 18.21
C ASP A 182 -3.43 -14.16 18.30
N GLU A 183 -4.37 -13.22 18.14
CA GLU A 183 -5.81 -13.50 18.16
C GLU A 183 -6.35 -13.96 16.80
N ARG A 184 -5.65 -13.64 15.71
CA ARG A 184 -6.03 -13.95 14.33
C ARG A 184 -4.82 -14.44 13.55
N PRO A 185 -4.66 -15.77 13.38
CA PRO A 185 -3.46 -16.37 12.79
C PRO A 185 -3.34 -16.21 11.27
N SER A 186 -4.36 -15.67 10.58
CA SER A 186 -4.39 -15.44 9.14
C SER A 186 -4.49 -13.97 8.80
N HIS A 187 -4.12 -13.62 7.58
CA HIS A 187 -4.42 -12.30 7.01
C HIS A 187 -5.94 -12.10 6.91
N MET A 188 -6.40 -10.86 7.02
CA MET A 188 -7.82 -10.53 6.98
C MET A 188 -8.06 -9.29 6.12
N ALA A 189 -8.85 -9.43 5.07
CA ALA A 189 -9.36 -8.31 4.31
C ALA A 189 -10.40 -7.53 5.13
N LEU A 190 -10.22 -6.22 5.22
CA LEU A 190 -11.25 -5.32 5.73
C LEU A 190 -12.32 -5.09 4.63
N PRO A 191 -13.51 -4.56 4.98
CA PRO A 191 -14.53 -4.20 4.00
C PRO A 191 -13.96 -3.43 2.82
N ILE A 192 -14.42 -3.78 1.62
CA ILE A 192 -13.96 -3.20 0.36
C ILE A 192 -14.40 -1.73 0.30
N VAL A 193 -13.51 -0.86 -0.17
CA VAL A 193 -13.82 0.55 -0.40
C VAL A 193 -13.80 0.83 -1.89
N THR A 194 -14.95 1.16 -2.47
CA THR A 194 -15.05 1.55 -3.88
C THR A 194 -14.57 2.99 -4.09
N ARG A 195 -14.06 3.25 -5.28
CA ARG A 195 -13.55 4.56 -5.68
C ARG A 195 -14.29 5.06 -6.91
N PHE A 196 -14.63 6.33 -6.91
CA PHE A 196 -15.41 6.97 -7.97
C PHE A 196 -14.90 8.40 -8.24
N ASN A 197 -15.53 9.12 -9.18
CA ASN A 197 -15.11 10.47 -9.60
C ASN A 197 -13.66 10.49 -10.13
N HIS A 198 -13.32 9.52 -10.99
CA HIS A 198 -12.01 9.46 -11.63
C HIS A 198 -11.76 10.67 -12.52
N ALA A 199 -10.54 11.19 -12.51
CA ALA A 199 -10.07 12.20 -13.44
C ALA A 199 -9.24 11.51 -14.53
N ASN A 200 -9.69 11.60 -15.79
CA ASN A 200 -9.03 10.95 -16.94
C ASN A 200 -8.75 9.45 -16.72
N GLY A 201 -9.71 8.73 -16.10
CA GLY A 201 -9.63 7.30 -15.85
C GLY A 201 -8.77 6.89 -14.65
N VAL A 202 -8.18 7.84 -13.93
CA VAL A 202 -7.34 7.60 -12.74
C VAL A 202 -7.99 8.20 -11.50
N ALA A 203 -7.96 7.48 -10.38
CA ALA A 203 -8.46 8.01 -9.11
C ALA A 203 -7.58 9.18 -8.64
N PRO A 204 -8.17 10.35 -8.30
CA PRO A 204 -7.42 11.49 -7.84
C PRO A 204 -6.61 11.18 -6.58
N TYR A 205 -5.38 11.70 -6.52
CA TYR A 205 -4.52 11.56 -5.34
C TYR A 205 -5.11 12.29 -4.13
N ASN A 206 -5.04 11.67 -2.96
CA ASN A 206 -5.65 12.19 -1.73
C ASN A 206 -5.00 13.49 -1.20
N GLY A 207 -3.88 13.92 -1.75
CA GLY A 207 -3.30 15.24 -1.49
C GLY A 207 -4.08 16.38 -2.16
N ILE A 208 -4.83 16.08 -3.22
CA ILE A 208 -5.63 17.03 -4.02
C ILE A 208 -7.10 16.93 -3.66
N VAL A 209 -7.63 15.70 -3.56
CA VAL A 209 -9.04 15.42 -3.23
C VAL A 209 -9.10 14.58 -1.97
N ALA A 210 -9.94 14.97 -1.01
CA ALA A 210 -10.18 14.15 0.18
C ALA A 210 -10.77 12.80 -0.23
N VAL A 211 -10.24 11.69 0.28
CA VAL A 211 -10.73 10.34 -0.09
C VAL A 211 -12.19 10.13 0.29
N THR A 212 -12.72 10.83 1.29
CA THR A 212 -14.13 10.83 1.67
C THR A 212 -15.06 11.38 0.59
N ALA A 213 -14.55 12.18 -0.35
CA ALA A 213 -15.32 12.75 -1.45
C ALA A 213 -15.41 11.84 -2.69
N ASN A 214 -14.56 10.80 -2.77
CA ASN A 214 -14.49 9.92 -3.92
C ASN A 214 -14.37 8.42 -3.55
N SER A 215 -14.70 8.06 -2.32
CA SER A 215 -14.58 6.69 -1.83
C SER A 215 -15.65 6.37 -0.79
N THR A 216 -16.20 5.16 -0.85
CA THR A 216 -17.16 4.66 0.13
C THR A 216 -16.96 3.17 0.35
N ALA A 217 -17.13 2.69 1.58
CA ALA A 217 -17.13 1.27 1.85
C ALA A 217 -18.43 0.64 1.31
N ILE A 218 -18.33 -0.57 0.76
CA ILE A 218 -19.51 -1.38 0.43
C ILE A 218 -20.11 -1.94 1.71
N THR A 219 -21.43 -2.01 1.75
CA THR A 219 -22.15 -2.60 2.89
C THR A 219 -22.04 -4.12 2.90
N ALA A 220 -22.29 -4.72 4.06
CA ALA A 220 -22.36 -6.18 4.19
C ALA A 220 -23.40 -6.81 3.22
N GLU A 221 -24.50 -6.09 2.94
CA GLU A 221 -25.53 -6.53 1.99
C GLU A 221 -25.00 -6.53 0.55
N GLN A 222 -24.29 -5.48 0.13
CA GLN A 222 -23.66 -5.41 -1.19
C GLN A 222 -22.58 -6.51 -1.35
N TYR A 223 -21.75 -6.72 -0.32
CA TYR A 223 -20.75 -7.78 -0.29
C TYR A 223 -21.37 -9.17 -0.45
N ALA A 224 -22.49 -9.43 0.22
CA ALA A 224 -23.16 -10.72 0.15
C ALA A 224 -23.86 -10.98 -1.21
N ARG A 225 -24.29 -9.94 -1.89
CA ARG A 225 -25.00 -10.04 -3.19
C ARG A 225 -24.07 -10.33 -4.36
N ASP A 226 -22.84 -9.85 -4.30
CA ASP A 226 -21.89 -9.96 -5.41
C ASP A 226 -20.72 -10.90 -5.04
N PRO A 227 -20.68 -12.12 -5.59
CA PRO A 227 -19.64 -13.08 -5.28
C PRO A 227 -18.25 -12.64 -5.75
N THR A 228 -18.17 -11.67 -6.67
CA THR A 228 -16.86 -11.14 -7.12
C THR A 228 -16.15 -10.35 -6.04
N TYR A 229 -16.88 -9.70 -5.12
CA TYR A 229 -16.30 -9.07 -3.94
C TYR A 229 -15.69 -10.10 -2.98
N GLN A 230 -16.36 -11.23 -2.78
CA GLN A 230 -15.83 -12.30 -1.92
C GLN A 230 -14.57 -12.91 -2.54
N ALA A 231 -14.59 -13.15 -3.85
CA ALA A 231 -13.45 -13.71 -4.57
C ALA A 231 -12.22 -12.78 -4.48
N ILE A 232 -12.39 -11.49 -4.78
CA ILE A 232 -11.26 -10.55 -4.78
C ILE A 232 -10.73 -10.26 -3.37
N ALA A 233 -11.59 -10.26 -2.34
CA ALA A 233 -11.15 -10.14 -0.96
C ALA A 233 -10.28 -11.33 -0.55
N SER A 234 -10.71 -12.55 -0.88
CA SER A 234 -9.94 -13.78 -0.65
C SER A 234 -8.61 -13.78 -1.42
N ASP A 235 -8.60 -13.32 -2.68
CA ASP A 235 -7.37 -13.18 -3.45
C ASP A 235 -6.40 -12.19 -2.78
N CYS A 236 -6.87 -11.06 -2.25
CA CYS A 236 -6.05 -10.10 -1.53
C CYS A 236 -5.44 -10.68 -0.25
N GLU A 237 -6.18 -11.49 0.50
CA GLU A 237 -5.65 -12.23 1.66
C GLU A 237 -4.56 -13.21 1.25
N GLN A 238 -4.78 -13.94 0.16
CA GLN A 238 -3.80 -14.89 -0.38
C GLN A 238 -2.54 -14.19 -0.95
N VAL A 239 -2.70 -13.01 -1.56
CA VAL A 239 -1.56 -12.16 -1.97
C VAL A 239 -0.74 -11.75 -0.76
N ALA A 240 -1.40 -11.27 0.30
CA ALA A 240 -0.74 -10.89 1.54
C ALA A 240 0.05 -12.06 2.17
N ALA A 241 -0.55 -13.26 2.18
CA ALA A 241 0.09 -14.47 2.66
C ALA A 241 1.29 -14.89 1.79
N LEU A 242 1.13 -14.87 0.46
CA LEU A 242 2.21 -15.19 -0.48
C LEU A 242 3.40 -14.23 -0.34
N MET A 243 3.13 -12.94 -0.08
CA MET A 243 4.16 -11.93 0.13
C MET A 243 4.76 -11.97 1.54
N GLY A 244 4.27 -12.79 2.45
CA GLY A 244 4.75 -12.89 3.83
C GLY A 244 4.60 -11.58 4.62
N LEU A 245 3.49 -10.87 4.44
CA LEU A 245 3.32 -9.53 4.97
C LEU A 245 3.08 -9.52 6.49
N THR A 246 3.75 -8.61 7.18
CA THR A 246 3.78 -8.49 8.64
C THR A 246 3.12 -7.22 9.16
N ALA A 247 2.61 -6.38 8.29
CA ALA A 247 1.90 -5.15 8.64
C ALA A 247 0.72 -4.92 7.69
N ILE A 248 -0.06 -3.90 7.99
CA ILE A 248 -1.18 -3.50 7.14
C ILE A 248 -0.70 -3.13 5.73
N MET A 249 -1.42 -3.58 4.74
CA MET A 249 -1.21 -3.24 3.33
C MET A 249 -2.53 -2.87 2.67
N ARG A 250 -2.46 -2.31 1.47
CA ARG A 250 -3.62 -2.02 0.64
C ARG A 250 -3.37 -2.52 -0.79
N ILE A 251 -4.35 -3.20 -1.34
CA ILE A 251 -4.34 -3.66 -2.72
C ILE A 251 -5.42 -2.91 -3.48
N ASP A 252 -5.04 -2.30 -4.59
CA ASP A 252 -5.97 -1.62 -5.48
C ASP A 252 -6.37 -2.58 -6.61
N VAL A 253 -7.67 -2.70 -6.83
CA VAL A 253 -8.30 -3.64 -7.76
C VAL A 253 -9.29 -2.92 -8.65
N ARG A 254 -9.53 -3.43 -9.87
CA ARG A 254 -10.50 -2.81 -10.76
C ARG A 254 -11.13 -3.87 -11.66
N ARG A 255 -12.41 -3.71 -12.00
CA ARG A 255 -13.08 -4.60 -12.96
C ARG A 255 -12.56 -4.36 -14.37
N PHE A 256 -12.50 -5.40 -15.18
CA PHE A 256 -12.06 -5.27 -16.59
C PHE A 256 -12.96 -4.35 -17.40
N THR A 257 -14.27 -4.42 -17.17
CA THR A 257 -15.27 -3.64 -17.91
C THR A 257 -16.28 -3.01 -16.94
N GLU A 258 -17.09 -2.11 -17.44
CA GLU A 258 -18.19 -1.47 -16.68
C GLU A 258 -19.34 -2.45 -16.34
N ASP A 259 -19.33 -3.67 -16.88
CA ASP A 259 -20.28 -4.70 -16.53
C ASP A 259 -20.13 -5.07 -15.04
N PRO A 260 -21.20 -5.00 -14.23
CA PRO A 260 -21.17 -5.37 -12.82
C PRO A 260 -20.75 -6.84 -12.58
N GLU A 261 -20.93 -7.73 -13.53
CA GLU A 261 -20.51 -9.13 -13.44
C GLU A 261 -19.04 -9.34 -13.86
N SER A 262 -18.38 -8.28 -14.38
CA SER A 262 -16.97 -8.34 -14.75
C SER A 262 -16.10 -8.64 -13.55
N MET A 263 -15.14 -9.56 -13.71
CA MET A 263 -14.19 -9.91 -12.66
C MET A 263 -13.28 -8.72 -12.30
N PHE A 264 -12.84 -8.67 -11.06
CA PHE A 264 -11.77 -7.78 -10.63
C PHE A 264 -10.39 -8.32 -11.02
N ALA A 265 -9.48 -7.40 -11.34
CA ALA A 265 -8.06 -7.67 -11.49
C ALA A 265 -7.26 -6.83 -10.48
N LEU A 266 -6.20 -7.40 -9.94
CA LEU A 266 -5.24 -6.70 -9.08
C LEU A 266 -4.31 -5.85 -9.96
N PHE A 267 -4.07 -4.59 -9.61
CA PHE A 267 -3.19 -3.74 -10.41
C PHE A 267 -2.16 -2.92 -9.63
N ASP A 268 -2.34 -2.77 -8.32
CA ASP A 268 -1.33 -2.10 -7.47
C ASP A 268 -1.35 -2.64 -6.03
N VAL A 269 -0.17 -2.88 -5.47
CA VAL A 269 0.03 -3.35 -4.10
C VAL A 269 0.81 -2.30 -3.33
N ASN A 270 0.20 -1.75 -2.30
CA ASN A 270 0.75 -0.69 -1.48
C ASN A 270 1.20 -1.22 -0.12
N MET A 271 2.51 -1.41 0.05
CA MET A 271 3.13 -1.89 1.29
C MET A 271 3.02 -0.91 2.46
N LYS A 272 2.86 0.37 2.19
CA LYS A 272 2.69 1.42 3.19
C LYS A 272 1.51 2.31 2.82
N PRO A 273 0.27 1.88 3.10
CA PRO A 273 -0.91 2.70 2.85
C PRO A 273 -0.93 3.93 3.75
N ASN A 274 -1.62 4.97 3.29
CA ASN A 274 -1.93 6.12 4.14
C ASN A 274 -2.82 5.65 5.30
N MET A 275 -2.44 6.02 6.51
CA MET A 275 -3.12 5.67 7.76
C MET A 275 -3.66 6.89 8.50
N THR A 276 -3.90 8.00 7.81
CA THR A 276 -4.51 9.18 8.43
C THR A 276 -5.90 8.82 8.96
N GLY A 277 -6.14 9.14 10.23
CA GLY A 277 -7.45 8.96 10.85
C GLY A 277 -8.47 9.99 10.38
N PRO A 278 -9.76 9.76 10.66
CA PRO A 278 -10.81 10.73 10.39
C PRO A 278 -10.58 11.99 11.23
N GLY A 279 -10.67 13.16 10.59
CA GLY A 279 -10.55 14.46 11.22
C GLY A 279 -9.19 14.72 11.85
N ARG A 280 -8.35 15.47 11.18
CA ARG A 280 -7.11 16.00 11.78
C ARG A 280 -7.17 17.52 11.79
N PRO A 281 -6.39 18.21 12.65
CA PRO A 281 -6.36 19.66 12.68
C PRO A 281 -6.18 20.27 11.28
N GLY A 282 -7.15 21.12 10.86
CA GLY A 282 -7.18 21.76 9.55
C GLY A 282 -7.63 20.87 8.37
N ARG A 283 -8.02 19.63 8.61
CA ARG A 283 -8.52 18.67 7.59
C ARG A 283 -9.58 17.74 8.19
N ASP A 284 -10.70 18.30 8.63
CA ASP A 284 -11.78 17.56 9.27
C ASP A 284 -12.49 16.58 8.33
N ASP A 285 -12.42 16.84 7.03
CA ASP A 285 -12.93 16.02 5.93
C ASP A 285 -12.03 14.84 5.55
N GLN A 286 -10.85 14.72 6.16
CA GLN A 286 -9.85 13.73 5.75
C GLN A 286 -9.98 12.42 6.53
N ALA A 287 -9.84 11.31 5.79
CA ALA A 287 -9.63 9.98 6.33
C ALA A 287 -8.68 9.20 5.40
N SER A 288 -8.26 8.01 5.82
CA SER A 288 -7.62 7.05 4.92
C SER A 288 -8.64 6.02 4.44
N LEU A 289 -8.36 5.38 3.30
CA LEU A 289 -9.18 4.27 2.79
C LEU A 289 -9.25 3.12 3.80
N SER A 290 -8.16 2.87 4.52
CA SER A 290 -8.13 1.86 5.59
C SER A 290 -9.01 2.24 6.79
N ALA A 291 -9.09 3.52 7.14
CA ALA A 291 -9.98 3.99 8.20
C ALA A 291 -11.46 3.91 7.78
N ILE A 292 -11.78 4.18 6.52
CA ILE A 292 -13.13 4.01 5.96
C ILE A 292 -13.53 2.52 6.02
N ALA A 293 -12.65 1.62 5.57
CA ALA A 293 -12.89 0.18 5.63
C ALA A 293 -13.11 -0.32 7.08
N ALA A 294 -12.26 0.13 8.01
CA ALA A 294 -12.38 -0.24 9.43
C ALA A 294 -13.70 0.24 10.04
N ALA A 295 -14.14 1.46 9.71
CA ALA A 295 -15.40 2.01 10.19
C ALA A 295 -16.62 1.18 9.74
N GLU A 296 -16.63 0.67 8.51
CA GLU A 296 -17.69 -0.22 8.02
C GLU A 296 -17.71 -1.55 8.79
N LEU A 297 -16.57 -2.03 9.26
CA LEU A 297 -16.48 -3.21 10.15
C LEU A 297 -16.92 -2.89 11.60
N GLY A 298 -17.25 -1.65 11.90
CA GLY A 298 -17.57 -1.19 13.25
C GLY A 298 -16.34 -0.88 14.12
N TRP A 299 -15.15 -0.80 13.52
CA TRP A 299 -13.94 -0.38 14.23
C TRP A 299 -13.76 1.12 14.13
N ASP A 300 -13.67 1.78 15.26
CA ASP A 300 -13.18 3.15 15.29
C ASP A 300 -11.67 3.21 15.02
N TYR A 301 -11.15 4.41 14.78
CA TYR A 301 -9.73 4.57 14.46
C TYR A 301 -8.77 4.12 15.60
N PRO A 302 -9.05 4.37 16.89
CA PRO A 302 -8.32 3.76 17.99
C PRO A 302 -8.26 2.22 17.92
N ARG A 303 -9.37 1.57 17.61
CA ARG A 303 -9.43 0.10 17.46
C ARG A 303 -8.57 -0.37 16.29
N LEU A 304 -8.64 0.27 15.13
CA LEU A 304 -7.78 -0.05 13.99
C LEU A 304 -6.29 0.01 14.37
N LEU A 305 -5.86 1.06 15.07
CA LEU A 305 -4.48 1.20 15.52
C LEU A 305 -4.07 0.12 16.55
N THR A 306 -5.00 -0.30 17.38
CA THR A 306 -4.77 -1.39 18.36
C THR A 306 -4.59 -2.73 17.65
N GLU A 307 -5.42 -3.02 16.67
CA GLU A 307 -5.30 -4.23 15.83
C GLU A 307 -3.95 -4.25 15.06
N MET A 308 -3.50 -3.10 14.57
CA MET A 308 -2.18 -2.99 13.94
C MET A 308 -1.06 -3.23 14.96
N LEU A 309 -1.19 -2.74 16.17
CA LEU A 309 -0.22 -2.96 17.25
C LEU A 309 -0.15 -4.45 17.62
N GLY A 310 -1.28 -5.15 17.64
CA GLY A 310 -1.35 -6.60 17.87
C GLY A 310 -0.60 -7.45 16.81
N GLY A 311 -0.40 -6.90 15.60
CA GLY A 311 0.40 -7.52 14.54
C GLY A 311 1.91 -7.22 14.62
N ALA A 312 2.37 -6.46 15.63
CA ALA A 312 3.78 -6.06 15.72
C ALA A 312 4.72 -7.27 15.81
N GLN A 313 5.77 -7.27 15.00
CA GLN A 313 6.73 -8.37 14.94
C GLN A 313 8.04 -8.03 15.68
N PRO A 314 8.69 -9.02 16.33
CA PRO A 314 10.03 -8.84 16.88
C PRO A 314 10.99 -8.26 15.84
N LEU A 315 11.80 -7.26 16.22
CA LEU A 315 12.75 -6.62 15.31
C LEU A 315 13.74 -7.66 14.74
N ARG A 316 14.17 -8.65 15.52
CA ARG A 316 14.98 -9.79 15.06
C ARG A 316 14.33 -10.45 13.83
N ARG A 317 13.06 -10.84 13.95
CA ARG A 317 12.34 -11.50 12.86
C ARG A 317 12.30 -10.64 11.60
N LEU A 318 12.01 -9.34 11.73
CA LEU A 318 11.99 -8.42 10.58
C LEU A 318 13.37 -8.33 9.89
N ARG A 319 14.45 -8.32 10.66
CA ARG A 319 15.83 -8.27 10.14
C ARG A 319 16.26 -9.56 9.46
N GLU A 320 15.73 -10.70 9.86
CA GLU A 320 16.06 -12.03 9.32
C GLU A 320 15.22 -12.43 8.09
N MET A 321 14.02 -11.90 7.95
CA MET A 321 13.16 -12.20 6.78
C MET A 321 13.86 -11.82 5.47
N ARG A 322 13.73 -12.71 4.50
CA ARG A 322 14.26 -12.51 3.14
C ARG A 322 13.17 -12.83 2.11
N PRO A 323 13.25 -12.26 0.90
CA PRO A 323 12.37 -12.62 -0.19
C PRO A 323 12.41 -14.13 -0.45
N GLY A 324 11.22 -14.74 -0.57
CA GLY A 324 11.08 -16.17 -0.81
C GLY A 324 11.27 -17.08 0.41
N SER A 325 11.32 -16.53 1.63
CA SER A 325 11.39 -17.29 2.90
C SER A 325 10.02 -17.50 3.57
N ALA A 326 8.91 -17.17 2.89
CA ALA A 326 7.55 -17.35 3.40
C ALA A 326 6.96 -18.69 2.98
#